data_1bde0994d5b8725c58b8b2f473fc46f3
#
_entry.id   1bde0994d5b8725c58b8b2f473fc46f3
#
_cell.length_a   1.000
_cell.length_b   1.000
_cell.length_c   1.000
_cell.angle_alpha   90.00
_cell.angle_beta   90.00
_cell.angle_gamma   90.00
#
_symmetry.space_group_name_H-M   'P 1'
#
loop_
_entity.id
_entity.type
_entity.pdbx_description
1 polymer ?
#
loop_
_entity_poly.entity_id
_entity_poly.type
_entity_poly.pdbx_seq_one_letter_code
_entity_poly.pdbx_strand_id
1 'polypeptide(L)'
;MTSLPEPTAINEIDADALRADPARWTQAAQPWVARSLVDDWPLVSAANESDSAFLDYLLGFYSGNQVSAFLGEADIGGRFFYNEALDGFNFLQVQTTLNNLSEQLRTLATDGSPPSLYMGSTNLDHWLPGLSGANPLPIDLTQPLASLWLGNHSLIAPHFDFPSNIACCVAGRRRFLLFTPDQVTNLYV
;
A
#
# COMPACT_ATOMS: atom_id res chain seq x y z
N MET A 1 8.30 -12.74 25.92
CA MET A 1 7.49 -11.95 24.96
C MET A 1 6.04 -12.40 25.13
N THR A 2 5.17 -11.53 25.58
CA THR A 2 3.73 -11.80 25.60
C THR A 2 3.26 -11.85 24.14
N SER A 3 2.63 -12.94 23.74
CA SER A 3 2.02 -13.04 22.42
C SER A 3 0.93 -11.99 22.29
N LEU A 4 0.79 -11.41 21.09
CA LEU A 4 -0.37 -10.59 20.79
C LEU A 4 -1.65 -11.42 21.02
N PRO A 5 -2.75 -10.79 21.46
CA PRO A 5 -4.03 -11.46 21.54
C PRO A 5 -4.46 -12.00 20.19
N GLU A 6 -5.28 -13.03 20.16
CA GLU A 6 -5.84 -13.55 18.92
C GLU A 6 -6.64 -12.44 18.21
N PRO A 7 -6.37 -12.21 16.91
CA PRO A 7 -7.04 -11.14 16.18
C PRO A 7 -8.52 -11.46 15.95
N THR A 8 -9.37 -10.47 16.12
CA THR A 8 -10.77 -10.54 15.71
C THR A 8 -10.88 -10.23 14.22
N ALA A 9 -11.72 -10.97 13.49
CA ALA A 9 -11.98 -10.67 12.08
C ALA A 9 -12.62 -9.29 11.92
N ILE A 10 -12.19 -8.57 10.90
CA ILE A 10 -12.80 -7.30 10.50
C ILE A 10 -14.17 -7.55 9.86
N ASN A 11 -15.11 -6.62 10.06
CA ASN A 11 -16.42 -6.70 9.43
C ASN A 11 -16.29 -6.66 7.90
N GLU A 12 -16.77 -7.70 7.25
CA GLU A 12 -16.81 -7.79 5.79
C GLU A 12 -18.15 -7.27 5.29
N ILE A 13 -18.12 -6.31 4.38
CA ILE A 13 -19.31 -5.69 3.81
C ILE A 13 -19.42 -6.00 2.33
N ASP A 14 -20.62 -6.04 1.84
CA ASP A 14 -20.92 -6.20 0.44
C ASP A 14 -20.52 -4.97 -0.37
N ALA A 15 -19.86 -5.15 -1.52
CA ALA A 15 -19.42 -4.06 -2.36
C ALA A 15 -20.59 -3.24 -2.94
N ASP A 16 -21.72 -3.85 -3.24
CA ASP A 16 -22.91 -3.15 -3.72
C ASP A 16 -23.57 -2.32 -2.61
N ALA A 17 -23.56 -2.83 -1.38
CA ALA A 17 -24.00 -2.06 -0.22
C ALA A 17 -23.10 -0.83 0.02
N LEU A 18 -21.78 -0.94 -0.20
CA LEU A 18 -20.87 0.20 -0.15
C LEU A 18 -21.15 1.22 -1.26
N ARG A 19 -21.35 0.75 -2.49
CA ARG A 19 -21.68 1.62 -3.63
C ARG A 19 -23.01 2.35 -3.45
N ALA A 20 -24.01 1.70 -2.85
CA ALA A 20 -25.33 2.26 -2.62
C ALA A 20 -25.35 3.37 -1.55
N ASP A 21 -24.53 3.27 -0.52
CA ASP A 21 -24.48 4.26 0.57
C ASP A 21 -23.01 4.42 1.07
N PRO A 22 -22.13 5.08 0.30
CA PRO A 22 -20.75 5.27 0.69
C PRO A 22 -20.57 6.05 2.00
N ALA A 23 -21.47 7.02 2.26
CA ALA A 23 -21.38 7.89 3.43
C ALA A 23 -21.52 7.09 4.73
N ARG A 24 -22.39 6.10 4.76
CA ARG A 24 -22.56 5.19 5.91
C ARG A 24 -21.27 4.51 6.30
N TRP A 25 -20.50 4.07 5.31
CA TRP A 25 -19.30 3.27 5.53
C TRP A 25 -18.05 4.13 5.73
N THR A 26 -17.90 5.23 5.00
CA THR A 26 -16.77 6.15 5.18
C THR A 26 -16.82 6.91 6.52
N GLN A 27 -18.01 7.02 7.12
CA GLN A 27 -18.22 7.61 8.46
C GLN A 27 -18.33 6.55 9.57
N ALA A 28 -18.20 5.26 9.25
CA ALA A 28 -18.28 4.20 10.24
C ALA A 28 -17.15 4.31 11.27
N ALA A 29 -17.49 4.15 12.54
CA ALA A 29 -16.52 4.14 13.64
C ALA A 29 -15.69 2.85 13.72
N GLN A 30 -16.05 1.84 12.96
CA GLN A 30 -15.38 0.54 12.93
C GLN A 30 -14.77 0.30 11.55
N PRO A 31 -13.58 -0.30 11.48
CA PRO A 31 -12.97 -0.67 10.21
C PRO A 31 -13.79 -1.76 9.51
N TRP A 32 -13.71 -1.76 8.20
CA TRP A 32 -14.41 -2.72 7.34
C TRP A 32 -13.54 -3.13 6.16
N VAL A 33 -13.90 -4.23 5.52
CA VAL A 33 -13.33 -4.66 4.25
C VAL A 33 -14.46 -4.95 3.25
N ALA A 34 -14.31 -4.46 2.02
CA ALA A 34 -15.17 -4.83 0.90
C ALA A 34 -14.34 -5.62 -0.12
N ARG A 35 -14.74 -6.86 -0.36
CA ARG A 35 -14.10 -7.69 -1.40
C ARG A 35 -14.61 -7.26 -2.77
N SER A 36 -13.75 -7.42 -3.78
CA SER A 36 -14.12 -7.22 -5.20
C SER A 36 -14.64 -5.82 -5.54
N LEU A 37 -14.41 -4.82 -4.69
CA LEU A 37 -14.88 -3.46 -4.93
C LEU A 37 -14.30 -2.86 -6.21
N VAL A 38 -13.07 -3.22 -6.55
CA VAL A 38 -12.27 -2.65 -7.65
C VAL A 38 -11.83 -3.71 -8.68
N ASP A 39 -12.49 -4.86 -8.72
CA ASP A 39 -12.13 -5.95 -9.63
C ASP A 39 -12.23 -5.55 -11.11
N ASP A 40 -13.10 -4.57 -11.43
CA ASP A 40 -13.27 -4.05 -12.80
C ASP A 40 -12.14 -3.09 -13.22
N TRP A 41 -11.19 -2.77 -12.35
CA TRP A 41 -10.10 -1.89 -12.73
C TRP A 41 -9.17 -2.56 -13.75
N PRO A 42 -8.81 -1.87 -14.86
CA PRO A 42 -7.76 -2.36 -15.77
C PRO A 42 -6.44 -2.65 -15.06
N LEU A 43 -6.11 -1.91 -13.99
CA LEU A 43 -4.94 -2.15 -13.15
C LEU A 43 -5.00 -3.51 -12.45
N VAL A 44 -6.19 -3.91 -11.95
CA VAL A 44 -6.41 -5.24 -11.35
C VAL A 44 -6.33 -6.33 -12.40
N SER A 45 -6.88 -6.09 -13.59
CA SER A 45 -6.76 -7.04 -14.70
C SER A 45 -5.30 -7.28 -15.09
N ALA A 46 -4.50 -6.23 -15.20
CA ALA A 46 -3.06 -6.34 -15.45
C ALA A 46 -2.33 -7.09 -14.32
N ALA A 47 -2.68 -6.83 -13.05
CA ALA A 47 -2.10 -7.54 -11.91
C ALA A 47 -2.45 -9.04 -11.89
N ASN A 48 -3.64 -9.40 -12.35
CA ASN A 48 -4.07 -10.80 -12.47
C ASN A 48 -3.38 -11.54 -13.64
N GLU A 49 -2.92 -10.81 -14.64
CA GLU A 49 -2.15 -11.38 -15.75
C GLU A 49 -0.72 -11.73 -15.29
N SER A 50 0.02 -10.76 -14.75
CA SER A 50 1.36 -10.97 -14.18
C SER A 50 1.87 -9.69 -13.47
N ASP A 51 2.88 -9.86 -12.59
CA ASP A 51 3.60 -8.72 -12.00
C ASP A 51 4.21 -7.80 -13.07
N SER A 52 4.68 -8.38 -14.18
CA SER A 52 5.24 -7.61 -15.29
C SER A 52 4.18 -6.77 -15.99
N ALA A 53 3.02 -7.35 -16.32
CA ALA A 53 1.90 -6.64 -16.92
C ALA A 53 1.39 -5.51 -16.02
N PHE A 54 1.31 -5.74 -14.71
CA PHE A 54 0.98 -4.72 -13.72
C PHE A 54 1.96 -3.54 -13.76
N LEU A 55 3.27 -3.82 -13.73
CA LEU A 55 4.30 -2.79 -13.76
C LEU A 55 4.30 -2.03 -15.10
N ASP A 56 4.12 -2.73 -16.23
CA ASP A 56 4.02 -2.10 -17.56
C ASP A 56 2.78 -1.19 -17.66
N TYR A 57 1.65 -1.61 -17.09
CA TYR A 57 0.45 -0.79 -17.03
C TYR A 57 0.69 0.52 -16.24
N LEU A 58 1.35 0.45 -15.07
CA LEU A 58 1.71 1.64 -14.30
C LEU A 58 2.66 2.56 -15.07
N LEU A 59 3.67 1.98 -15.74
CA LEU A 59 4.65 2.74 -16.54
C LEU A 59 3.99 3.48 -17.71
N GLY A 60 2.87 2.99 -18.23
CA GLY A 60 2.08 3.67 -19.26
C GLY A 60 1.53 5.04 -18.85
N PHE A 61 1.39 5.30 -17.55
CA PHE A 61 0.95 6.59 -16.99
C PHE A 61 2.10 7.43 -16.40
N TYR A 62 3.32 6.89 -16.37
CA TYR A 62 4.41 7.53 -15.65
C TYR A 62 4.87 8.84 -16.30
N SER A 63 4.89 9.91 -15.49
CA SER A 63 5.28 11.26 -15.93
C SER A 63 6.78 11.47 -16.12
N GLY A 64 7.63 10.51 -15.72
CA GLY A 64 9.09 10.64 -15.75
C GLY A 64 9.73 11.34 -14.54
N ASN A 65 8.93 11.85 -13.61
CA ASN A 65 9.43 12.51 -12.40
C ASN A 65 10.11 11.53 -11.44
N GLN A 66 11.15 12.00 -10.73
CA GLN A 66 11.79 11.17 -9.70
C GLN A 66 10.82 10.81 -8.57
N VAL A 67 10.91 9.59 -8.09
CA VAL A 67 10.20 9.06 -6.93
C VAL A 67 11.16 8.77 -5.79
N SER A 68 10.67 8.86 -4.56
CA SER A 68 11.43 8.41 -3.39
C SER A 68 11.16 6.93 -3.13
N ALA A 69 12.20 6.15 -3.00
CA ALA A 69 12.12 4.75 -2.60
C ALA A 69 12.97 4.47 -1.36
N PHE A 70 12.61 3.45 -0.61
CA PHE A 70 13.31 2.96 0.57
C PHE A 70 13.89 1.59 0.26
N LEU A 71 15.19 1.45 0.53
CA LEU A 71 15.96 0.23 0.31
C LEU A 71 16.40 -0.32 1.65
N GLY A 72 16.05 -1.55 1.95
CA GLY A 72 16.51 -2.28 3.12
C GLY A 72 17.23 -3.55 2.71
N GLU A 73 18.32 -3.87 3.38
CA GLU A 73 19.04 -5.12 3.15
C GLU A 73 18.16 -6.35 3.42
N ALA A 74 18.52 -7.50 2.88
CA ALA A 74 17.72 -8.71 3.01
C ALA A 74 17.54 -9.18 4.47
N ASP A 75 18.50 -8.90 5.33
CA ASP A 75 18.53 -9.28 6.74
C ASP A 75 17.47 -8.55 7.60
N ILE A 76 16.98 -7.37 7.16
CA ILE A 76 15.88 -6.70 7.87
C ILE A 76 14.53 -7.41 7.70
N GLY A 77 14.43 -8.39 6.79
CA GLY A 77 13.20 -9.16 6.55
C GLY A 77 11.99 -8.29 6.19
N GLY A 78 12.21 -7.19 5.50
CA GLY A 78 11.16 -6.23 5.14
C GLY A 78 10.78 -5.22 6.21
N ARG A 79 11.38 -5.28 7.40
CA ARG A 79 11.05 -4.41 8.52
C ARG A 79 11.82 -3.08 8.41
N PHE A 80 11.17 -2.07 7.88
CA PHE A 80 11.66 -0.70 7.85
C PHE A 80 11.49 -0.07 9.24
N PHE A 81 12.60 0.23 9.92
CA PHE A 81 12.58 0.72 11.29
C PHE A 81 13.88 1.48 11.63
N TYR A 82 14.07 1.81 12.91
CA TYR A 82 15.34 2.31 13.41
C TYR A 82 16.41 1.21 13.36
N ASN A 83 17.68 1.63 13.24
CA ASN A 83 18.82 0.74 13.42
C ASN A 83 18.98 0.33 14.89
N GLU A 84 19.89 -0.61 15.19
CA GLU A 84 20.11 -1.12 16.55
C GLU A 84 20.57 -0.05 17.54
N ALA A 85 21.30 0.97 17.07
CA ALA A 85 21.80 2.07 17.87
C ALA A 85 20.74 3.14 18.15
N LEU A 86 19.59 3.10 17.52
CA LEU A 86 18.50 4.08 17.58
C LEU A 86 18.91 5.53 17.19
N ASP A 87 19.98 5.67 16.43
CA ASP A 87 20.51 6.95 15.95
C ASP A 87 20.24 7.19 14.43
N GLY A 88 19.59 6.24 13.77
CA GLY A 88 19.24 6.28 12.36
C GLY A 88 18.26 5.17 11.99
N PHE A 89 18.09 4.96 10.68
CA PHE A 89 17.23 3.92 10.15
C PHE A 89 18.03 2.71 9.66
N ASN A 90 17.40 1.55 9.62
CA ASN A 90 17.95 0.33 9.05
C ASN A 90 17.75 0.22 7.52
N PHE A 91 17.44 1.34 6.88
CA PHE A 91 17.19 1.45 5.45
C PHE A 91 17.72 2.75 4.88
N LEU A 92 17.89 2.82 3.57
CA LEU A 92 18.29 4.01 2.83
C LEU A 92 17.09 4.60 2.09
N GLN A 93 16.97 5.91 2.11
CA GLN A 93 16.07 6.63 1.22
C GLN A 93 16.83 7.07 -0.02
N VAL A 94 16.32 6.74 -1.19
CA VAL A 94 16.94 7.06 -2.47
C VAL A 94 15.94 7.76 -3.40
N GLN A 95 16.47 8.66 -4.25
CA GLN A 95 15.72 9.19 -5.37
C GLN A 95 16.00 8.32 -6.60
N THR A 96 14.93 7.87 -7.25
CA THR A 96 15.01 6.98 -8.42
C THR A 96 13.91 7.31 -9.42
N THR A 97 13.78 6.53 -10.47
CA THR A 97 12.65 6.61 -11.41
C THR A 97 11.75 5.39 -11.23
N LEU A 98 10.47 5.52 -11.61
CA LEU A 98 9.56 4.37 -11.58
C LEU A 98 10.02 3.25 -12.54
N ASN A 99 10.71 3.61 -13.63
CA ASN A 99 11.33 2.63 -14.53
C ASN A 99 12.37 1.78 -13.81
N ASN A 100 13.32 2.42 -13.12
CA ASN A 100 14.35 1.69 -12.35
C ASN A 100 13.75 0.87 -11.21
N LEU A 101 12.76 1.43 -10.51
CA LEU A 101 12.05 0.72 -9.45
C LEU A 101 11.37 -0.54 -9.99
N SER A 102 10.67 -0.43 -11.12
CA SER A 102 10.00 -1.55 -11.76
C SER A 102 10.98 -2.64 -12.22
N GLU A 103 12.11 -2.25 -12.80
CA GLU A 103 13.17 -3.16 -13.22
C GLU A 103 13.75 -3.96 -12.03
N GLN A 104 14.03 -3.25 -10.93
CA GLN A 104 14.50 -3.88 -9.69
C GLN A 104 13.45 -4.84 -9.13
N LEU A 105 12.18 -4.45 -9.07
CA LEU A 105 11.10 -5.34 -8.59
C LEU A 105 11.00 -6.61 -9.43
N ARG A 106 11.13 -6.53 -10.75
CA ARG A 106 11.15 -7.72 -11.63
C ARG A 106 12.33 -8.63 -11.33
N THR A 107 13.50 -8.07 -11.11
CA THR A 107 14.71 -8.83 -10.75
C THR A 107 14.55 -9.50 -9.39
N LEU A 108 14.05 -8.78 -8.39
CA LEU A 108 13.86 -9.27 -7.03
C LEU A 108 12.76 -10.33 -6.91
N ALA A 109 11.82 -10.38 -7.83
CA ALA A 109 10.73 -11.37 -7.82
C ALA A 109 11.21 -12.82 -7.93
N THR A 110 12.41 -13.04 -8.45
CA THR A 110 13.04 -14.38 -8.62
C THR A 110 14.09 -14.69 -7.55
N ASP A 111 14.39 -13.76 -6.66
CA ASP A 111 15.36 -13.92 -5.58
C ASP A 111 14.73 -14.63 -4.38
N GLY A 112 15.39 -15.63 -3.84
CA GLY A 112 14.93 -16.39 -2.67
C GLY A 112 15.06 -15.64 -1.34
N SER A 113 15.88 -14.59 -1.28
CA SER A 113 16.07 -13.71 -0.12
C SER A 113 16.33 -12.26 -0.57
N PRO A 114 15.34 -11.63 -1.20
CA PRO A 114 15.55 -10.32 -1.79
C PRO A 114 15.73 -9.24 -0.74
N PRO A 115 16.52 -8.19 -1.02
CA PRO A 115 16.44 -6.94 -0.28
C PRO A 115 15.03 -6.36 -0.39
N SER A 116 14.67 -5.54 0.59
CA SER A 116 13.37 -4.88 0.62
C SER A 116 13.41 -3.59 -0.18
N LEU A 117 12.46 -3.42 -1.08
CA LEU A 117 12.29 -2.24 -1.91
C LEU A 117 10.86 -1.72 -1.75
N TYR A 118 10.71 -0.46 -1.35
CA TYR A 118 9.41 0.12 -1.05
C TYR A 118 9.33 1.58 -1.50
N MET A 119 8.31 1.92 -2.26
CA MET A 119 7.91 3.28 -2.60
C MET A 119 6.64 3.60 -1.82
N GLY A 120 6.72 4.54 -0.88
CA GLY A 120 5.58 4.99 -0.06
C GLY A 120 4.79 6.09 -0.74
N SER A 121 3.65 6.35 -0.22
CA SER A 121 2.69 7.45 -0.50
C SER A 121 3.03 8.40 -1.67
N THR A 122 2.98 7.88 -2.89
CA THR A 122 3.26 8.64 -4.12
C THR A 122 1.95 9.14 -4.73
N ASN A 123 1.75 10.45 -4.79
CA ASN A 123 0.54 11.08 -5.33
C ASN A 123 0.33 10.70 -6.81
N LEU A 124 -0.86 10.17 -7.15
CA LEU A 124 -1.13 9.68 -8.50
C LEU A 124 -1.16 10.79 -9.53
N ASP A 125 -1.79 11.92 -9.24
CA ASP A 125 -1.97 12.99 -10.23
C ASP A 125 -0.64 13.60 -10.68
N HIS A 126 0.37 13.59 -9.81
CA HIS A 126 1.68 14.13 -10.12
C HIS A 126 2.60 13.14 -10.85
N TRP A 127 2.64 11.89 -10.42
CA TRP A 127 3.58 10.89 -10.96
C TRP A 127 2.98 9.95 -12.00
N LEU A 128 1.66 9.73 -11.93
CA LEU A 128 0.91 8.81 -12.79
C LEU A 128 -0.37 9.48 -13.32
N PRO A 129 -0.28 10.64 -13.97
CA PRO A 129 -1.45 11.40 -14.41
C PRO A 129 -2.35 10.55 -15.32
N GLY A 130 -3.66 10.55 -15.00
CA GLY A 130 -4.66 9.76 -15.71
C GLY A 130 -4.92 8.36 -15.14
N LEU A 131 -4.05 7.83 -14.26
CA LEU A 131 -4.25 6.50 -13.68
C LEU A 131 -5.55 6.42 -12.87
N SER A 132 -5.86 7.43 -12.05
CA SER A 132 -7.13 7.49 -11.29
C SER A 132 -8.35 7.52 -12.20
N GLY A 133 -8.27 8.23 -13.34
CA GLY A 133 -9.35 8.28 -14.32
C GLY A 133 -9.57 6.95 -15.06
N ALA A 134 -8.50 6.20 -15.31
CA ALA A 134 -8.57 4.88 -15.90
C ALA A 134 -9.02 3.79 -14.93
N ASN A 135 -8.88 4.04 -13.60
CA ASN A 135 -9.23 3.13 -12.52
C ASN A 135 -10.09 3.90 -11.47
N PRO A 136 -11.29 4.33 -11.81
CA PRO A 136 -12.12 5.15 -10.92
C PRO A 136 -12.60 4.33 -9.72
N LEU A 137 -12.45 4.88 -8.52
CA LEU A 137 -13.05 4.27 -7.33
C LEU A 137 -14.59 4.32 -7.48
N PRO A 138 -15.30 3.18 -7.36
CA PRO A 138 -16.73 3.10 -7.63
C PRO A 138 -17.60 3.61 -6.48
N ILE A 139 -17.10 4.61 -5.76
CA ILE A 139 -17.81 5.35 -4.71
C ILE A 139 -17.47 6.83 -4.81
N ASP A 140 -18.43 7.69 -4.52
CA ASP A 140 -18.21 9.13 -4.55
C ASP A 140 -17.54 9.61 -3.24
N LEU A 141 -16.39 10.23 -3.38
CA LEU A 141 -15.62 10.81 -2.28
C LEU A 141 -15.33 12.28 -2.59
N THR A 142 -15.50 13.13 -1.59
CA THR A 142 -15.20 14.56 -1.74
C THR A 142 -13.69 14.79 -1.77
N GLN A 143 -13.14 15.13 -2.94
CA GLN A 143 -11.73 15.49 -3.16
C GLN A 143 -10.73 14.49 -2.53
N PRO A 144 -10.77 13.20 -2.88
CA PRO A 144 -9.85 12.23 -2.34
C PRO A 144 -8.41 12.49 -2.83
N LEU A 145 -7.45 12.37 -1.93
CA LEU A 145 -6.05 12.27 -2.32
C LEU A 145 -5.75 10.82 -2.66
N ALA A 146 -5.46 10.53 -3.93
CA ALA A 146 -5.08 9.20 -4.36
C ALA A 146 -3.56 9.04 -4.36
N SER A 147 -3.07 7.98 -3.73
CA SER A 147 -1.65 7.67 -3.62
C SER A 147 -1.36 6.21 -3.91
N LEU A 148 -0.16 5.92 -4.39
CA LEU A 148 0.34 4.57 -4.65
C LEU A 148 1.41 4.17 -3.62
N TRP A 149 1.30 2.94 -3.14
CA TRP A 149 2.36 2.22 -2.42
C TRP A 149 2.76 1.01 -3.26
N LEU A 150 4.03 0.92 -3.59
CA LEU A 150 4.56 -0.13 -4.45
C LEU A 150 5.84 -0.71 -3.83
N GLY A 151 5.94 -2.01 -3.79
CA GLY A 151 7.13 -2.68 -3.27
C GLY A 151 7.02 -4.20 -3.33
N ASN A 152 8.07 -4.88 -2.90
CA ASN A 152 8.05 -6.31 -2.72
C ASN A 152 7.57 -6.68 -1.30
N HIS A 153 8.40 -7.24 -0.45
CA HIS A 153 8.07 -7.59 0.92
C HIS A 153 8.38 -6.44 1.88
N SER A 154 7.36 -5.90 2.57
CA SER A 154 7.54 -4.85 3.58
C SER A 154 6.67 -5.09 4.82
N LEU A 155 7.24 -4.77 5.99
CA LEU A 155 6.56 -4.74 7.27
C LEU A 155 6.70 -3.33 7.84
N ILE A 156 5.60 -2.57 7.76
CA ILE A 156 5.56 -1.19 8.23
C ILE A 156 5.19 -1.16 9.70
N ALA A 157 5.92 -0.36 10.48
CA ALA A 157 5.68 -0.18 11.90
C ALA A 157 4.27 0.37 12.19
N PRO A 158 3.71 0.10 13.39
CA PRO A 158 2.45 0.70 13.79
C PRO A 158 2.49 2.22 13.68
N HIS A 159 1.48 2.81 13.09
CA HIS A 159 1.28 4.24 12.96
C HIS A 159 -0.21 4.52 12.73
N PHE A 160 -0.60 5.77 12.71
CA PHE A 160 -1.93 6.18 12.28
C PHE A 160 -1.82 7.36 11.30
N ASP A 161 -2.75 7.40 10.36
CA ASP A 161 -2.90 8.52 9.44
C ASP A 161 -4.02 9.43 9.94
N PHE A 162 -3.84 10.76 9.84
CA PHE A 162 -4.86 11.71 10.28
C PHE A 162 -6.17 11.63 9.47
N PRO A 163 -6.13 11.57 8.13
CA PRO A 163 -7.35 11.43 7.35
C PRO A 163 -7.86 9.99 7.38
N SER A 164 -9.19 9.83 7.28
CA SER A 164 -9.77 8.53 6.93
C SER A 164 -9.26 8.09 5.57
N ASN A 165 -8.99 6.79 5.40
CA ASN A 165 -8.48 6.29 4.13
C ASN A 165 -9.17 4.98 3.71
N ILE A 166 -9.11 4.69 2.41
CA ILE A 166 -9.52 3.44 1.81
C ILE A 166 -8.29 2.86 1.10
N ALA A 167 -7.84 1.69 1.53
CA ALA A 167 -6.70 1.00 0.94
C ALA A 167 -7.17 -0.08 -0.03
N CYS A 168 -6.96 0.13 -1.33
CA CYS A 168 -7.22 -0.86 -2.37
C CYS A 168 -5.96 -1.72 -2.60
N CYS A 169 -6.03 -3.02 -2.30
CA CYS A 169 -4.97 -3.97 -2.62
C CYS A 169 -5.17 -4.51 -4.03
N VAL A 170 -4.49 -3.92 -5.01
CA VAL A 170 -4.67 -4.24 -6.44
C VAL A 170 -3.71 -5.31 -6.95
N ALA A 171 -2.61 -5.55 -6.26
CA ALA A 171 -1.63 -6.59 -6.61
C ALA A 171 -1.06 -7.22 -5.34
N GLY A 172 -0.72 -8.51 -5.38
CA GLY A 172 -0.10 -9.24 -4.29
C GLY A 172 -1.01 -9.45 -3.09
N ARG A 173 -0.44 -9.37 -1.89
CA ARG A 173 -1.16 -9.58 -0.63
C ARG A 173 -0.81 -8.50 0.37
N ARG A 174 -1.82 -7.96 1.05
CA ARG A 174 -1.64 -6.98 2.12
C ARG A 174 -2.36 -7.44 3.39
N ARG A 175 -1.68 -7.35 4.52
CA ARG A 175 -2.27 -7.64 5.84
C ARG A 175 -2.23 -6.38 6.67
N PHE A 176 -3.38 -5.98 7.22
CA PHE A 176 -3.49 -4.93 8.21
C PHE A 176 -3.76 -5.54 9.58
N LEU A 177 -3.00 -5.10 10.58
CA LEU A 177 -3.28 -5.34 11.99
C LEU A 177 -3.74 -4.01 12.59
N LEU A 178 -5.01 -3.94 12.95
CA LEU A 178 -5.61 -2.73 13.48
C LEU A 178 -5.75 -2.85 15.01
N PHE A 179 -5.39 -1.79 15.69
CA PHE A 179 -5.48 -1.68 17.13
C PHE A 179 -6.47 -0.57 17.49
N THR A 180 -7.17 -0.73 18.60
CA THR A 180 -8.05 0.32 19.10
C THR A 180 -7.23 1.53 19.57
N PRO A 181 -7.76 2.77 19.52
CA PRO A 181 -7.01 3.99 19.86
C PRO A 181 -6.43 4.00 21.29
N ASP A 182 -7.05 3.28 22.23
CA ASP A 182 -6.55 3.14 23.61
C ASP A 182 -5.27 2.31 23.72
N GLN A 183 -4.87 1.61 22.65
CA GLN A 183 -3.63 0.82 22.60
C GLN A 183 -2.39 1.64 22.19
N VAL A 184 -2.52 2.91 21.87
CA VAL A 184 -1.40 3.74 21.39
C VAL A 184 -0.20 3.72 22.34
N THR A 185 -0.43 3.74 23.64
CA THR A 185 0.63 3.68 24.67
C THR A 185 1.35 2.32 24.71
N ASN A 186 0.72 1.26 24.22
CA ASN A 186 1.28 -0.09 24.19
C ASN A 186 2.02 -0.39 22.87
N LEU A 187 1.82 0.44 21.85
CA LEU A 187 2.43 0.27 20.53
C LEU A 187 3.74 1.04 20.35
N TYR A 188 4.03 1.96 21.27
CA TYR A 188 5.23 2.80 21.24
C TYR A 188 5.38 3.59 19.92
N VAL A 189 4.26 4.17 19.46
CA VAL A 189 4.16 5.00 18.23
C VAL A 189 4.29 6.47 18.54
#